data_a2fd6abcea17b00e2b72f0dad1e80c81
#
_entry.id   a2fd6abcea17b00e2b72f0dad1e80c81
#
_cell.length_a   1.000
_cell.length_b   1.000
_cell.length_c   1.000
_cell.angle_alpha   90.00
_cell.angle_beta   90.00
_cell.angle_gamma   90.00
#
_symmetry.space_group_name_H-M   'P 1'
#
loop_
_entity.id
_entity.type
_entity.pdbx_description
1 polymer ?
#
loop_
_entity_poly.entity_id
_entity_poly.type
_entity_poly.pdbx_seq_one_letter_code
_entity_poly.pdbx_strand_id
1 'polypeptide(L)'
;MFAAMATPVNNPEHGFCRDCLTLQRSDVRRCERCGSPRLARHPELYRLHLAHIDCDAFYAAIEKRDNPALKDKPLIIGGGKRGVVSTACYIARIKGVRSAMPMFKALEACPEAVVIPPNMEKYVRVGREVRAMMQALTPLVEPLSIDEAFLDLAGTERLHGLPPAVVLARFALAVEKEIGITVSAGLSYCKFLAKVASDMMKPRGFSVIGEAEALAFLAAQPVSLIWGVGKVFAATLEGDGIRTIGQLQRMERADLMRRYGTMGTRLYHLSRGQDEREVQPDQDSKSVSAETTFDVDLAASTDLVPVLRALSEKVSARLKKAGIAGRTVVLKLRTQDFKIRTRNRQLGDPTRLADRIFQTGLHLLEREMDGTYYRLLGIGVTDLSDDDRADPPDLVDEQARASGRSPREPSIRCARNSGARRSRPATLLAKAAAPTRPSRWMSEGGQLISLCSRAIADGCVLDPPLRLALRARHLSPTFVGARKGA
;
A
#
# COMPACT_ATOMS: atom_id res chain seq x y z
N MET A 1 1.95 -28.05 28.07
CA MET A 1 2.41 -27.74 29.45
C MET A 1 3.26 -26.46 29.34
N PHE A 2 2.63 -25.29 29.36
CA PHE A 2 3.33 -24.00 29.37
C PHE A 2 3.54 -23.66 30.85
N ALA A 3 4.80 -23.73 31.25
CA ALA A 3 5.19 -23.28 32.59
C ALA A 3 4.83 -21.82 32.72
N ALA A 4 4.16 -21.45 33.80
CA ALA A 4 3.85 -20.07 34.18
C ALA A 4 5.18 -19.32 34.19
N MET A 5 5.38 -18.45 33.18
CA MET A 5 6.46 -17.48 33.21
C MET A 5 6.09 -16.43 34.26
N ALA A 6 6.90 -16.36 35.30
CA ALA A 6 6.87 -15.29 36.28
C ALA A 6 6.84 -13.94 35.53
N THR A 7 6.04 -13.00 36.07
CA THR A 7 5.99 -11.60 35.64
C THR A 7 7.37 -11.11 35.28
N PRO A 8 7.61 -10.59 34.07
CA PRO A 8 8.91 -10.08 33.71
C PRO A 8 9.23 -8.90 34.62
N VAL A 9 10.21 -9.06 35.45
CA VAL A 9 10.84 -7.99 36.18
C VAL A 9 11.27 -6.96 35.14
N ASN A 10 10.84 -5.72 35.29
CA ASN A 10 11.31 -4.54 34.55
C ASN A 10 12.81 -4.34 34.87
N ASN A 11 13.65 -5.21 34.37
CA ASN A 11 15.10 -5.09 34.53
C ASN A 11 15.69 -4.61 33.20
N PRO A 12 16.14 -3.33 33.12
CA PRO A 12 16.70 -2.76 31.89
C PRO A 12 17.95 -3.48 31.38
N GLU A 13 18.53 -4.37 32.18
CA GLU A 13 19.73 -5.15 31.84
C GLU A 13 19.45 -6.38 30.97
N HIS A 14 18.20 -6.73 30.69
CA HIS A 14 17.85 -7.94 29.95
C HIS A 14 17.26 -7.62 28.58
N GLY A 15 17.78 -8.32 27.57
CA GLY A 15 17.15 -8.40 26.26
C GLY A 15 16.42 -9.71 26.07
N PHE A 16 16.03 -10.04 24.84
CA PHE A 16 15.47 -11.33 24.49
C PHE A 16 15.95 -11.80 23.11
N CYS A 17 15.89 -13.12 22.89
CA CYS A 17 16.13 -13.70 21.58
C CYS A 17 14.90 -13.56 20.68
N ARG A 18 15.05 -12.99 19.49
CA ARG A 18 13.96 -12.83 18.55
C ARG A 18 13.48 -14.13 17.90
N ASP A 19 14.25 -15.21 18.01
CA ASP A 19 13.92 -16.50 17.40
C ASP A 19 13.21 -17.47 18.36
N CYS A 20 13.61 -17.50 19.62
CA CYS A 20 12.99 -18.40 20.60
C CYS A 20 12.29 -17.66 21.75
N LEU A 21 12.30 -16.34 21.72
CA LEU A 21 11.67 -15.41 22.69
C LEU A 21 12.17 -15.57 24.14
N THR A 22 13.25 -16.30 24.36
CA THR A 22 13.85 -16.49 25.68
C THR A 22 14.56 -15.21 26.11
N LEU A 23 14.35 -14.81 27.37
CA LEU A 23 15.08 -13.70 27.98
C LEU A 23 16.58 -13.99 27.96
N GLN A 24 17.39 -12.97 27.73
CA GLN A 24 18.83 -13.04 27.63
C GLN A 24 19.47 -11.96 28.48
N ARG A 25 20.59 -12.26 29.09
CA ARG A 25 21.42 -11.27 29.76
C ARG A 25 22.02 -10.28 28.75
N SER A 26 22.38 -9.10 29.24
CA SER A 26 22.93 -8.02 28.37
C SER A 26 24.33 -8.35 27.81
N ASP A 27 25.10 -9.20 28.48
CA ASP A 27 26.49 -9.52 28.16
C ASP A 27 26.65 -10.64 27.10
N VAL A 28 25.62 -11.45 26.82
CA VAL A 28 25.73 -12.57 25.87
C VAL A 28 25.63 -12.11 24.41
N ARG A 29 26.50 -12.62 23.54
CA ARG A 29 26.49 -12.29 22.11
C ARG A 29 25.52 -13.13 21.28
N ARG A 30 25.14 -14.31 21.78
CA ARG A 30 24.21 -15.26 21.17
C ARG A 30 23.25 -15.77 22.21
N CYS A 31 22.08 -16.18 21.78
CA CYS A 31 21.07 -16.78 22.64
C CYS A 31 21.62 -18.06 23.27
N GLU A 32 21.62 -18.13 24.60
CA GLU A 32 22.08 -19.32 25.35
C GLU A 32 21.22 -20.56 25.08
N ARG A 33 19.94 -20.38 24.70
CA ARG A 33 19.03 -21.48 24.42
C ARG A 33 19.12 -22.04 22.99
N CYS A 34 19.19 -21.15 21.97
CA CYS A 34 19.09 -21.57 20.55
C CYS A 34 20.29 -21.13 19.69
N GLY A 35 21.32 -20.51 20.28
CA GLY A 35 22.52 -20.07 19.56
C GLY A 35 22.32 -18.88 18.61
N SER A 36 21.10 -18.36 18.46
CA SER A 36 20.82 -17.27 17.53
C SER A 36 21.56 -15.98 17.90
N PRO A 37 22.12 -15.26 16.91
CA PRO A 37 22.68 -13.93 17.12
C PRO A 37 21.60 -12.83 17.15
N ARG A 38 20.35 -13.14 16.83
CA ARG A 38 19.26 -12.16 16.71
C ARG A 38 18.68 -11.82 18.08
N LEU A 39 19.37 -10.95 18.80
CA LEU A 39 18.98 -10.51 20.12
C LEU A 39 18.42 -9.07 20.04
N ALA A 40 17.29 -8.83 20.68
CA ALA A 40 16.74 -7.49 20.90
C ALA A 40 17.19 -6.98 22.26
N ARG A 41 17.79 -5.80 22.29
CA ARG A 41 18.27 -5.14 23.51
C ARG A 41 18.16 -3.64 23.39
N HIS A 42 17.68 -3.04 24.44
CA HIS A 42 17.62 -1.59 24.60
C HIS A 42 17.25 -1.25 26.03
N PRO A 43 17.78 -0.18 26.64
CA PRO A 43 17.44 0.19 28.01
C PRO A 43 15.94 0.43 28.21
N GLU A 44 15.25 0.95 27.20
CA GLU A 44 13.81 1.23 27.24
C GLU A 44 12.95 0.14 26.58
N LEU A 45 13.52 -1.02 26.22
CA LEU A 45 12.90 -2.08 25.42
C LEU A 45 11.49 -2.47 25.91
N TYR A 46 11.29 -2.53 27.19
CA TYR A 46 10.04 -2.98 27.81
C TYR A 46 9.06 -1.85 28.18
N ARG A 47 9.47 -0.59 27.99
CA ARG A 47 8.63 0.59 28.24
C ARG A 47 7.96 1.12 26.96
N LEU A 48 8.57 0.85 25.82
CA LEU A 48 8.11 1.34 24.53
C LEU A 48 6.95 0.50 24.00
N HIS A 49 5.97 1.16 23.40
CA HIS A 49 4.73 0.52 22.98
C HIS A 49 4.26 0.92 21.56
N LEU A 50 4.79 2.01 20.98
CA LEU A 50 4.47 2.40 19.62
C LEU A 50 5.38 1.69 18.63
N ALA A 51 4.78 0.94 17.71
CA ALA A 51 5.49 0.18 16.71
C ALA A 51 5.12 0.60 15.28
N HIS A 52 6.08 0.45 14.38
CA HIS A 52 5.85 0.46 12.95
C HIS A 52 6.29 -0.89 12.38
N ILE A 53 5.41 -1.52 11.60
CA ILE A 53 5.65 -2.79 10.91
C ILE A 53 5.62 -2.53 9.42
N ASP A 54 6.60 -3.11 8.69
CA ASP A 54 6.73 -3.01 7.24
C ASP A 54 7.14 -4.37 6.67
N CYS A 55 6.41 -4.87 5.67
CA CYS A 55 6.70 -6.14 5.04
C CYS A 55 7.89 -6.01 4.09
N ASP A 56 8.90 -6.85 4.28
CA ASP A 56 10.17 -6.78 3.55
C ASP A 56 9.99 -7.09 2.06
N ALA A 57 10.25 -6.09 1.19
CA ALA A 57 10.14 -6.19 -0.27
C ALA A 57 8.83 -6.88 -0.71
N PHE A 58 7.71 -6.46 -0.16
CA PHE A 58 6.42 -7.14 -0.06
C PHE A 58 6.00 -7.91 -1.31
N TYR A 59 5.81 -7.24 -2.46
CA TYR A 59 5.38 -7.93 -3.68
C TYR A 59 6.39 -8.97 -4.15
N ALA A 60 7.68 -8.63 -4.10
CA ALA A 60 8.72 -9.55 -4.51
C ALA A 60 8.88 -10.74 -3.54
N ALA A 61 8.63 -10.53 -2.25
CA ALA A 61 8.63 -11.60 -1.26
C ALA A 61 7.51 -12.62 -1.52
N ILE A 62 6.30 -12.15 -1.84
CA ILE A 62 5.15 -13.00 -2.19
C ILE A 62 5.45 -13.82 -3.46
N GLU A 63 5.99 -13.19 -4.52
CA GLU A 63 6.31 -13.93 -5.74
C GLU A 63 7.42 -14.98 -5.53
N LYS A 64 8.42 -14.67 -4.68
CA LYS A 64 9.47 -15.65 -4.31
C LYS A 64 8.94 -16.78 -3.42
N ARG A 65 7.98 -16.49 -2.53
CA ARG A 65 7.29 -17.48 -1.73
C ARG A 65 6.54 -18.48 -2.61
N ASP A 66 5.76 -17.95 -3.55
CA ASP A 66 4.88 -18.73 -4.43
C ASP A 66 5.67 -19.51 -5.51
N ASN A 67 6.85 -19.04 -5.87
CA ASN A 67 7.73 -19.68 -6.84
C ASN A 67 9.17 -19.79 -6.31
N PRO A 68 9.53 -20.94 -5.71
CA PRO A 68 10.88 -21.18 -5.15
C PRO A 68 12.02 -21.03 -6.16
N ALA A 69 11.78 -21.20 -7.47
CA ALA A 69 12.79 -21.00 -8.50
C ALA A 69 13.30 -19.56 -8.61
N LEU A 70 12.57 -18.60 -7.99
CA LEU A 70 12.95 -17.19 -7.93
C LEU A 70 13.79 -16.84 -6.69
N LYS A 71 13.96 -17.76 -5.73
CA LYS A 71 14.54 -17.50 -4.41
C LYS A 71 15.87 -16.76 -4.50
N ASP A 72 16.78 -17.23 -5.33
CA ASP A 72 18.14 -16.72 -5.44
C ASP A 72 18.36 -15.80 -6.66
N LYS A 73 17.26 -15.45 -7.37
CA LYS A 73 17.32 -14.57 -8.53
C LYS A 73 17.02 -13.11 -8.13
N PRO A 74 17.65 -12.13 -8.79
CA PRO A 74 17.19 -10.75 -8.69
C PRO A 74 15.80 -10.66 -9.33
N LEU A 75 14.83 -10.10 -8.57
CA LEU A 75 13.43 -10.00 -8.96
C LEU A 75 12.96 -8.56 -8.87
N ILE A 76 12.30 -8.12 -9.93
CA ILE A 76 11.66 -6.81 -10.04
C ILE A 76 10.17 -7.01 -10.31
N ILE A 77 9.33 -6.44 -9.49
CA ILE A 77 7.89 -6.33 -9.76
C ILE A 77 7.65 -4.98 -10.43
N GLY A 78 7.16 -5.03 -11.65
CA GLY A 78 6.97 -3.85 -12.49
C GLY A 78 6.68 -4.27 -13.92
N GLY A 79 6.85 -3.37 -14.86
CA GLY A 79 6.68 -3.68 -16.27
C GLY A 79 6.03 -2.53 -17.04
N GLY A 80 5.72 -2.79 -18.31
CA GLY A 80 5.19 -1.79 -19.23
C GLY A 80 6.28 -0.91 -19.86
N LYS A 81 5.98 -0.38 -21.05
CA LYS A 81 6.94 0.40 -21.85
C LYS A 81 7.42 1.68 -21.14
N ARG A 82 6.52 2.34 -20.40
CA ARG A 82 6.79 3.53 -19.59
C ARG A 82 6.61 3.27 -18.09
N GLY A 83 6.67 2.00 -17.66
CA GLY A 83 6.46 1.59 -16.30
C GLY A 83 7.64 1.88 -15.39
N VAL A 84 7.38 1.75 -14.11
CA VAL A 84 8.36 1.90 -13.04
C VAL A 84 8.44 0.62 -12.21
N VAL A 85 9.51 0.48 -11.46
CA VAL A 85 9.66 -0.56 -10.44
C VAL A 85 8.64 -0.31 -9.33
N SER A 86 7.72 -1.24 -9.14
CA SER A 86 6.81 -1.21 -7.97
C SER A 86 7.55 -1.70 -6.73
N THR A 87 8.21 -2.85 -6.82
CA THR A 87 9.04 -3.41 -5.75
C THR A 87 10.23 -4.18 -6.35
N ALA A 88 11.40 -4.05 -5.74
CA ALA A 88 12.58 -4.84 -6.05
C ALA A 88 12.96 -5.70 -4.83
N CYS A 89 13.30 -6.97 -5.05
CA CYS A 89 13.84 -7.82 -3.98
C CYS A 89 15.22 -7.34 -3.54
N TYR A 90 15.69 -7.79 -2.39
CA TYR A 90 16.98 -7.32 -1.84
C TYR A 90 18.17 -7.62 -2.75
N ILE A 91 18.17 -8.74 -3.49
CA ILE A 91 19.21 -9.06 -4.47
C ILE A 91 19.28 -7.99 -5.57
N ALA A 92 18.13 -7.58 -6.11
CA ALA A 92 18.08 -6.50 -7.10
C ALA A 92 18.43 -5.13 -6.49
N ARG A 93 18.06 -4.87 -5.21
CA ARG A 93 18.42 -3.63 -4.50
C ARG A 93 19.94 -3.48 -4.29
N ILE A 94 20.67 -4.56 -4.04
CA ILE A 94 22.14 -4.57 -3.95
C ILE A 94 22.77 -4.10 -5.25
N LYS A 95 22.15 -4.42 -6.40
CA LYS A 95 22.60 -3.98 -7.73
C LYS A 95 22.14 -2.56 -8.11
N GLY A 96 21.54 -1.83 -7.18
CA GLY A 96 21.16 -0.44 -7.37
C GLY A 96 19.70 -0.22 -7.78
N VAL A 97 18.90 -1.26 -7.99
CA VAL A 97 17.48 -1.11 -8.31
C VAL A 97 16.71 -0.56 -7.12
N ARG A 98 15.82 0.42 -7.36
CA ARG A 98 14.98 1.07 -6.33
C ARG A 98 13.54 1.17 -6.79
N SER A 99 12.59 1.20 -5.85
CA SER A 99 11.18 1.50 -6.13
C SER A 99 11.04 2.87 -6.81
N ALA A 100 10.03 3.00 -7.67
CA ALA A 100 9.77 4.16 -8.52
C ALA A 100 10.84 4.46 -9.60
N MET A 101 11.90 3.64 -9.71
CA MET A 101 12.90 3.74 -10.80
C MET A 101 12.24 3.36 -12.13
N PRO A 102 12.46 4.11 -13.23
CA PRO A 102 12.02 3.69 -14.56
C PRO A 102 12.54 2.29 -14.92
N MET A 103 11.70 1.45 -15.52
CA MET A 103 12.06 0.06 -15.82
C MET A 103 13.32 -0.07 -16.66
N PHE A 104 13.52 0.80 -17.64
CA PHE A 104 14.74 0.75 -18.49
C PHE A 104 16.01 0.97 -17.67
N LYS A 105 16.01 1.92 -16.70
CA LYS A 105 17.14 2.13 -15.79
C LYS A 105 17.34 0.97 -14.82
N ALA A 106 16.25 0.35 -14.40
CA ALA A 106 16.34 -0.81 -13.51
C ALA A 106 16.95 -2.03 -14.23
N LEU A 107 16.62 -2.25 -15.50
CA LEU A 107 17.21 -3.30 -16.33
C LEU A 107 18.64 -2.98 -16.75
N GLU A 108 18.99 -1.71 -16.92
CA GLU A 108 20.39 -1.28 -17.11
C GLU A 108 21.24 -1.59 -15.87
N ALA A 109 20.72 -1.34 -14.68
CA ALA A 109 21.40 -1.63 -13.41
C ALA A 109 21.46 -3.13 -13.07
N CYS A 110 20.49 -3.92 -13.52
CA CYS A 110 20.38 -5.35 -13.25
C CYS A 110 19.80 -6.10 -14.47
N PRO A 111 20.59 -6.33 -15.53
CA PRO A 111 20.12 -6.94 -16.79
C PRO A 111 19.57 -8.36 -16.62
N GLU A 112 20.09 -9.11 -15.65
CA GLU A 112 19.68 -10.49 -15.36
C GLU A 112 18.41 -10.57 -14.49
N ALA A 113 17.81 -9.44 -14.12
CA ALA A 113 16.62 -9.44 -13.27
C ALA A 113 15.42 -10.11 -13.96
N VAL A 114 14.76 -10.99 -13.24
CA VAL A 114 13.44 -11.48 -13.63
C VAL A 114 12.43 -10.37 -13.39
N VAL A 115 11.64 -10.02 -14.40
CA VAL A 115 10.58 -9.00 -14.29
C VAL A 115 9.23 -9.69 -14.29
N ILE A 116 8.41 -9.41 -13.26
CA ILE A 116 7.04 -9.93 -13.13
C ILE A 116 6.07 -8.75 -13.06
N PRO A 117 4.99 -8.74 -13.86
CA PRO A 117 3.92 -7.77 -13.74
C PRO A 117 3.26 -7.86 -12.35
N PRO A 118 2.84 -6.72 -11.76
CA PRO A 118 2.22 -6.75 -10.44
C PRO A 118 0.84 -7.43 -10.47
N ASN A 119 0.62 -8.36 -9.52
CA ASN A 119 -0.68 -8.98 -9.25
C ASN A 119 -1.30 -8.35 -7.98
N MET A 120 -2.00 -7.22 -8.17
CA MET A 120 -2.54 -6.46 -7.04
C MET A 120 -3.59 -7.21 -6.23
N GLU A 121 -4.41 -8.05 -6.84
CA GLU A 121 -5.40 -8.86 -6.14
C GLU A 121 -4.73 -9.80 -5.12
N LYS A 122 -3.67 -10.51 -5.56
CA LYS A 122 -2.86 -11.37 -4.70
C LYS A 122 -2.23 -10.58 -3.54
N TYR A 123 -1.62 -9.43 -3.84
CA TYR A 123 -0.92 -8.64 -2.83
C TYR A 123 -1.88 -8.04 -1.81
N VAL A 124 -3.03 -7.54 -2.24
CA VAL A 124 -4.08 -7.03 -1.33
C VAL A 124 -4.61 -8.14 -0.42
N ARG A 125 -4.80 -9.36 -0.93
CA ARG A 125 -5.23 -10.51 -0.11
C ARG A 125 -4.21 -10.80 0.99
N VAL A 126 -2.92 -10.94 0.64
CA VAL A 126 -1.85 -11.21 1.62
C VAL A 126 -1.71 -10.04 2.61
N GLY A 127 -1.80 -8.79 2.15
CA GLY A 127 -1.77 -7.64 3.04
C GLY A 127 -2.92 -7.63 4.07
N ARG A 128 -4.12 -8.09 3.67
CA ARG A 128 -5.25 -8.27 4.60
C ARG A 128 -4.98 -9.37 5.65
N GLU A 129 -4.36 -10.47 5.24
CA GLU A 129 -3.97 -11.55 6.15
C GLU A 129 -2.98 -11.05 7.21
N VAL A 130 -1.93 -10.35 6.80
CA VAL A 130 -0.96 -9.72 7.73
C VAL A 130 -1.65 -8.71 8.65
N ARG A 131 -2.54 -7.88 8.10
CA ARG A 131 -3.28 -6.90 8.90
C ARG A 131 -4.20 -7.55 9.94
N ALA A 132 -4.90 -8.61 9.59
CA ALA A 132 -5.72 -9.36 10.55
C ALA A 132 -4.86 -9.90 11.71
N MET A 133 -3.63 -10.34 11.43
CA MET A 133 -2.69 -10.72 12.49
C MET A 133 -2.25 -9.52 13.35
N MET A 134 -2.05 -8.32 12.77
CA MET A 134 -1.77 -7.10 13.53
C MET A 134 -2.96 -6.71 14.44
N GLN A 135 -4.18 -6.77 13.91
CA GLN A 135 -5.41 -6.47 14.67
C GLN A 135 -5.67 -7.46 15.82
N ALA A 136 -5.13 -8.68 15.74
CA ALA A 136 -5.16 -9.62 16.85
C ALA A 136 -4.22 -9.22 18.00
N LEU A 137 -3.27 -8.30 17.78
CA LEU A 137 -2.38 -7.79 18.83
C LEU A 137 -2.98 -6.61 19.57
N THR A 138 -3.64 -5.70 18.83
CA THR A 138 -4.25 -4.47 19.37
C THR A 138 -5.31 -3.97 18.42
N PRO A 139 -6.41 -3.33 18.89
CA PRO A 139 -7.34 -2.64 18.01
C PRO A 139 -6.75 -1.37 17.39
N LEU A 140 -5.70 -0.80 18.00
CA LEU A 140 -5.04 0.42 17.54
C LEU A 140 -4.01 0.10 16.44
N VAL A 141 -4.50 -0.19 15.24
CA VAL A 141 -3.68 -0.45 14.03
C VAL A 141 -4.03 0.60 12.98
N GLU A 142 -3.10 1.49 12.66
CA GLU A 142 -3.22 2.51 11.62
C GLU A 142 -2.46 2.08 10.37
N PRO A 143 -3.16 1.67 9.31
CA PRO A 143 -2.52 1.31 8.06
C PRO A 143 -2.05 2.53 7.28
N LEU A 144 -0.82 2.49 6.81
CA LEU A 144 -0.26 3.48 5.88
C LEU A 144 -0.36 3.02 4.42
N SER A 145 -0.20 1.73 4.20
CA SER A 145 -0.29 1.08 2.90
C SER A 145 -0.84 -0.35 3.05
N ILE A 146 -0.74 -1.18 1.99
CA ILE A 146 -1.13 -2.59 2.07
C ILE A 146 -0.11 -3.46 2.81
N ASP A 147 1.11 -2.95 3.03
CA ASP A 147 2.27 -3.66 3.58
C ASP A 147 2.87 -3.03 4.83
N GLU A 148 2.39 -1.85 5.25
CA GLU A 148 2.89 -1.18 6.45
C GLU A 148 1.78 -0.59 7.33
N ALA A 149 2.00 -0.62 8.64
CA ALA A 149 1.09 -0.03 9.61
C ALA A 149 1.82 0.42 10.88
N PHE A 150 1.23 1.41 11.57
CA PHE A 150 1.53 1.68 12.97
C PHE A 150 0.63 0.86 13.88
N LEU A 151 1.18 0.47 15.03
CA LEU A 151 0.48 -0.22 16.10
C LEU A 151 0.76 0.50 17.42
N ASP A 152 -0.27 0.69 18.21
CA ASP A 152 -0.10 1.03 19.61
C ASP A 152 -0.45 -0.18 20.49
N LEU A 153 0.54 -0.64 21.24
CA LEU A 153 0.46 -1.81 22.11
C LEU A 153 0.37 -1.42 23.59
N ALA A 154 0.15 -0.13 23.90
CA ALA A 154 -0.04 0.30 25.29
C ALA A 154 -1.23 -0.43 25.93
N GLY A 155 -1.02 -0.94 27.15
CA GLY A 155 -2.05 -1.64 27.91
C GLY A 155 -2.40 -3.05 27.43
N THR A 156 -1.68 -3.59 26.42
CA THR A 156 -1.93 -4.95 25.91
C THR A 156 -1.18 -6.04 26.66
N GLU A 157 -0.36 -5.69 27.65
CA GLU A 157 0.47 -6.64 28.41
C GLU A 157 -0.39 -7.70 29.13
N ARG A 158 -1.55 -7.29 29.66
CA ARG A 158 -2.49 -8.22 30.32
C ARG A 158 -3.11 -9.22 29.34
N LEU A 159 -3.38 -8.76 28.12
CA LEU A 159 -3.95 -9.58 27.05
C LEU A 159 -2.96 -10.66 26.59
N HIS A 160 -1.70 -10.28 26.41
CA HIS A 160 -0.68 -11.15 25.81
C HIS A 160 0.18 -11.90 26.86
N GLY A 161 0.17 -11.46 28.12
CA GLY A 161 1.08 -11.92 29.16
C GLY A 161 2.55 -11.62 28.88
N LEU A 162 2.83 -10.67 27.97
CA LEU A 162 4.16 -10.34 27.45
C LEU A 162 4.29 -8.84 27.19
N PRO A 163 5.50 -8.27 27.33
CA PRO A 163 5.76 -6.88 26.93
C PRO A 163 5.59 -6.65 25.42
N PRO A 164 5.26 -5.42 24.97
CA PRO A 164 5.09 -5.06 23.56
C PRO A 164 6.21 -5.52 22.64
N ALA A 165 7.47 -5.35 23.05
CA ALA A 165 8.62 -5.78 22.26
C ALA A 165 8.63 -7.28 21.96
N VAL A 166 8.29 -8.12 22.94
CA VAL A 166 8.23 -9.59 22.78
C VAL A 166 7.01 -9.98 21.95
N VAL A 167 5.88 -9.30 22.12
CA VAL A 167 4.67 -9.49 21.29
C VAL A 167 4.98 -9.23 19.83
N LEU A 168 5.68 -8.12 19.51
CA LEU A 168 6.11 -7.80 18.14
C LEU A 168 7.06 -8.84 17.54
N ALA A 169 8.02 -9.34 18.32
CA ALA A 169 8.93 -10.38 17.84
C ALA A 169 8.18 -11.70 17.58
N ARG A 170 7.24 -12.06 18.45
CA ARG A 170 6.35 -13.22 18.26
C ARG A 170 5.49 -13.06 16.99
N PHE A 171 4.96 -11.87 16.76
CA PHE A 171 4.21 -11.54 15.55
C PHE A 171 5.08 -11.70 14.30
N ALA A 172 6.32 -11.17 14.29
CA ALA A 172 7.23 -11.30 13.14
C ALA A 172 7.53 -12.77 12.81
N LEU A 173 7.72 -13.62 13.83
CA LEU A 173 7.89 -15.06 13.66
C LEU A 173 6.62 -15.73 13.12
N ALA A 174 5.45 -15.32 13.59
CA ALA A 174 4.18 -15.86 13.12
C ALA A 174 3.93 -15.51 11.65
N VAL A 175 4.17 -14.26 11.23
CA VAL A 175 4.08 -13.86 9.82
C VAL A 175 5.02 -14.68 8.94
N GLU A 176 6.26 -14.89 9.37
CA GLU A 176 7.22 -15.69 8.63
C GLU A 176 6.77 -17.15 8.51
N LYS A 177 6.24 -17.74 9.57
CA LYS A 177 5.79 -19.13 9.61
C LYS A 177 4.48 -19.37 8.86
N GLU A 178 3.50 -18.49 9.03
CA GLU A 178 2.12 -18.70 8.55
C GLU A 178 1.89 -18.07 7.16
N ILE A 179 2.47 -16.90 6.91
CA ILE A 179 2.33 -16.19 5.64
C ILE A 179 3.50 -16.47 4.69
N GLY A 180 4.67 -16.84 5.21
CA GLY A 180 5.86 -17.16 4.41
C GLY A 180 6.61 -15.94 3.87
N ILE A 181 6.42 -14.75 4.47
CA ILE A 181 7.17 -13.54 4.18
C ILE A 181 7.78 -12.99 5.46
N THR A 182 8.72 -12.05 5.35
CA THR A 182 9.31 -11.41 6.52
C THR A 182 8.82 -9.98 6.71
N VAL A 183 8.86 -9.51 7.94
CA VAL A 183 8.57 -8.14 8.31
C VAL A 183 9.73 -7.54 9.09
N SER A 184 9.86 -6.22 9.00
CA SER A 184 10.75 -5.42 9.83
C SER A 184 9.93 -4.58 10.79
N ALA A 185 10.31 -4.60 12.07
CA ALA A 185 9.64 -3.89 13.15
C ALA A 185 10.52 -2.77 13.69
N GLY A 186 9.94 -1.60 13.87
CA GLY A 186 10.53 -0.48 14.61
C GLY A 186 9.71 -0.20 15.84
N LEU A 187 10.34 -0.08 17.00
CA LEU A 187 9.71 0.21 18.27
C LEU A 187 10.23 1.53 18.84
N SER A 188 9.34 2.41 19.26
CA SER A 188 9.71 3.71 19.82
C SER A 188 8.59 4.28 20.71
N TYR A 189 8.79 5.50 21.20
CA TYR A 189 7.79 6.24 21.96
C TYR A 189 6.91 7.14 21.09
N CYS A 190 7.24 7.32 19.79
CA CYS A 190 6.43 8.10 18.86
C CYS A 190 6.43 7.49 17.45
N LYS A 191 5.42 7.83 16.64
CA LYS A 191 5.23 7.28 15.28
C LYS A 191 6.40 7.56 14.35
N PHE A 192 6.93 8.77 14.37
CA PHE A 192 8.05 9.15 13.51
C PHE A 192 9.26 8.25 13.71
N LEU A 193 9.69 8.07 14.95
CA LEU A 193 10.87 7.28 15.27
C LEU A 193 10.63 5.77 15.13
N ALA A 194 9.42 5.28 15.42
CA ALA A 194 9.06 3.90 15.15
C ALA A 194 9.20 3.57 13.64
N LYS A 195 8.76 4.49 12.76
CA LYS A 195 8.93 4.33 11.31
C LYS A 195 10.41 4.37 10.89
N VAL A 196 11.19 5.28 11.43
CA VAL A 196 12.65 5.33 11.18
C VAL A 196 13.31 4.02 11.63
N ALA A 197 12.99 3.55 12.84
CA ALA A 197 13.56 2.32 13.38
C ALA A 197 13.27 1.10 12.49
N SER A 198 12.05 0.98 11.94
CA SER A 198 11.71 -0.16 11.09
C SER A 198 12.56 -0.28 9.82
N ASP A 199 13.14 0.83 9.33
CA ASP A 199 13.97 0.86 8.13
C ASP A 199 15.47 0.57 8.39
N MET A 200 15.94 0.71 9.65
CA MET A 200 17.36 0.67 9.99
C MET A 200 18.06 -0.65 9.69
N MET A 201 17.36 -1.77 9.89
CA MET A 201 17.97 -3.12 9.82
C MET A 201 17.19 -4.06 8.88
N LYS A 202 16.55 -3.54 7.85
CA LYS A 202 15.89 -4.36 6.83
C LYS A 202 16.89 -5.25 6.09
N PRO A 203 16.53 -6.49 5.72
CA PRO A 203 15.28 -7.22 6.02
C PRO A 203 15.28 -7.94 7.39
N ARG A 204 14.09 -8.35 7.84
CA ARG A 204 13.88 -9.06 9.12
C ARG A 204 14.40 -8.23 10.31
N GLY A 205 14.31 -6.90 10.16
CA GLY A 205 14.79 -5.95 11.16
C GLY A 205 13.94 -5.93 12.42
N PHE A 206 14.59 -5.61 13.52
CA PHE A 206 13.92 -5.24 14.76
C PHE A 206 14.80 -4.18 15.42
N SER A 207 14.39 -2.94 15.32
CA SER A 207 15.18 -1.82 15.83
C SER A 207 14.37 -1.01 16.84
N VAL A 208 15.06 -0.47 17.81
CA VAL A 208 14.48 0.32 18.88
C VAL A 208 15.15 1.68 18.88
N ILE A 209 14.37 2.74 19.03
CA ILE A 209 14.86 4.10 19.30
C ILE A 209 14.08 4.59 20.53
N GLY A 210 14.77 4.73 21.66
CA GLY A 210 14.20 5.23 22.91
C GLY A 210 14.20 6.76 22.97
N GLU A 211 13.62 7.28 24.04
CA GLU A 211 13.52 8.71 24.26
C GLU A 211 14.87 9.33 24.63
N ALA A 212 15.65 8.60 25.42
CA ALA A 212 16.92 9.10 25.96
C ALA A 212 17.96 9.43 24.88
N GLU A 213 18.04 8.61 23.82
CA GLU A 213 19.01 8.82 22.74
C GLU A 213 18.44 9.54 21.51
N ALA A 214 17.13 9.73 21.41
CA ALA A 214 16.45 10.23 20.22
C ALA A 214 17.04 11.54 19.68
N LEU A 215 17.31 12.51 20.56
CA LEU A 215 17.84 13.82 20.16
C LEU A 215 19.24 13.68 19.55
N ALA A 216 20.12 12.92 20.19
CA ALA A 216 21.48 12.69 19.71
C ALA A 216 21.51 11.84 18.44
N PHE A 217 20.68 10.79 18.37
CA PHE A 217 20.52 9.96 17.19
C PHE A 217 20.09 10.80 15.98
N LEU A 218 19.07 11.64 16.14
CA LEU A 218 18.53 12.49 15.08
C LEU A 218 19.55 13.55 14.62
N ALA A 219 20.34 14.12 15.53
CA ALA A 219 21.30 15.18 15.19
C ALA A 219 22.25 14.81 14.05
N ALA A 220 22.71 13.55 14.02
CA ALA A 220 23.64 13.03 13.01
C ALA A 220 22.97 12.71 11.67
N GLN A 221 21.63 12.65 11.62
CA GLN A 221 20.89 12.22 10.43
C GLN A 221 20.70 13.34 9.41
N PRO A 222 20.59 12.99 8.10
CA PRO A 222 20.24 13.96 7.06
C PRO A 222 18.79 14.42 7.21
N VAL A 223 18.50 15.66 6.80
CA VAL A 223 17.14 16.25 6.86
C VAL A 223 16.09 15.42 6.08
N SER A 224 16.51 14.68 5.06
CA SER A 224 15.67 13.80 4.27
C SER A 224 15.08 12.61 5.05
N LEU A 225 15.61 12.32 6.25
CA LEU A 225 15.05 11.30 7.15
C LEU A 225 13.72 11.73 7.75
N ILE A 226 13.49 13.04 7.88
CA ILE A 226 12.25 13.57 8.46
C ILE A 226 11.06 13.21 7.58
N TRP A 227 10.09 12.51 8.14
CA TRP A 227 8.88 12.10 7.43
C TRP A 227 8.10 13.30 6.89
N GLY A 228 7.97 13.35 5.55
CA GLY A 228 7.38 14.46 4.80
C GLY A 228 8.41 15.38 4.13
N VAL A 229 9.71 15.20 4.39
CA VAL A 229 10.79 15.87 3.65
C VAL A 229 11.14 15.02 2.41
N GLY A 230 10.44 15.29 1.30
CA GLY A 230 10.73 14.67 0.01
C GLY A 230 11.95 15.32 -0.67
N LYS A 231 12.38 14.75 -1.80
CA LYS A 231 13.59 15.18 -2.54
C LYS A 231 13.64 16.69 -2.84
N VAL A 232 12.50 17.26 -3.26
CA VAL A 232 12.42 18.70 -3.60
C VAL A 232 12.65 19.55 -2.35
N PHE A 233 11.96 19.22 -1.26
CA PHE A 233 12.09 20.00 -0.03
C PHE A 233 13.44 19.78 0.65
N ALA A 234 14.03 18.58 0.58
CA ALA A 234 15.39 18.33 1.00
C ALA A 234 16.38 19.21 0.24
N ALA A 235 16.27 19.31 -1.08
CA ALA A 235 17.11 20.19 -1.90
C ALA A 235 16.94 21.68 -1.53
N THR A 236 15.70 22.12 -1.19
CA THR A 236 15.47 23.48 -0.68
C THR A 236 16.22 23.72 0.63
N LEU A 237 16.10 22.80 1.60
CA LEU A 237 16.81 22.88 2.88
C LEU A 237 18.33 22.89 2.68
N GLU A 238 18.85 22.04 1.80
CA GLU A 238 20.27 21.98 1.45
C GLU A 238 20.76 23.28 0.80
N GLY A 239 19.95 23.90 -0.08
CA GLY A 239 20.21 25.22 -0.66
C GLY A 239 20.29 26.33 0.39
N ASP A 240 19.51 26.21 1.47
CA ASP A 240 19.55 27.11 2.63
C ASP A 240 20.69 26.77 3.64
N GLY A 241 21.55 25.80 3.28
CA GLY A 241 22.68 25.36 4.11
C GLY A 241 22.30 24.36 5.21
N ILE A 242 21.07 23.82 5.21
CA ILE A 242 20.56 22.89 6.22
C ILE A 242 20.60 21.47 5.66
N ARG A 243 21.59 20.68 6.04
CA ARG A 243 21.81 19.30 5.58
C ARG A 243 21.49 18.24 6.62
N THR A 244 21.68 18.56 7.91
CA THR A 244 21.49 17.61 9.01
C THR A 244 20.36 18.07 9.92
N ILE A 245 19.74 17.10 10.59
CA ILE A 245 18.69 17.35 11.59
C ILE A 245 19.26 18.16 12.77
N GLY A 246 20.53 17.94 13.14
CA GLY A 246 21.21 18.72 14.18
C GLY A 246 21.29 20.22 13.88
N GLN A 247 21.32 20.61 12.62
CA GLN A 247 21.21 22.03 12.24
C GLN A 247 19.81 22.59 12.52
N LEU A 248 18.75 21.81 12.24
CA LEU A 248 17.37 22.18 12.59
C LEU A 248 17.16 22.28 14.11
N GLN A 249 17.80 21.41 14.89
CA GLN A 249 17.71 21.43 16.36
C GLN A 249 18.27 22.73 16.96
N ARG A 250 19.22 23.39 16.29
CA ARG A 250 19.79 24.68 16.73
C ARG A 250 18.99 25.91 16.31
N MET A 251 17.95 25.71 15.46
CA MET A 251 17.11 26.81 14.98
C MET A 251 15.89 27.01 15.86
N GLU A 252 15.49 28.27 16.00
CA GLU A 252 14.27 28.62 16.71
C GLU A 252 13.02 28.29 15.90
N ARG A 253 11.94 27.92 16.59
CA ARG A 253 10.65 27.60 15.97
C ARG A 253 10.14 28.74 15.08
N ALA A 254 10.27 30.00 15.56
CA ALA A 254 9.81 31.19 14.83
C ALA A 254 10.56 31.36 13.50
N ASP A 255 11.87 31.06 13.45
CA ASP A 255 12.67 31.17 12.24
C ASP A 255 12.30 30.10 11.23
N LEU A 256 12.11 28.85 11.67
CA LEU A 256 11.67 27.77 10.81
C LEU A 256 10.26 28.03 10.25
N MET A 257 9.34 28.52 11.09
CA MET A 257 7.99 28.86 10.66
C MET A 257 7.97 30.01 9.64
N ARG A 258 8.80 31.06 9.84
CA ARG A 258 8.93 32.18 8.92
C ARG A 258 9.46 31.75 7.55
N ARG A 259 10.43 30.79 7.49
CA ARG A 259 11.04 30.32 6.24
C ARG A 259 10.19 29.30 5.51
N TYR A 260 9.54 28.38 6.24
CA TYR A 260 8.92 27.18 5.65
C TYR A 260 7.43 27.00 6.02
N GLY A 261 6.81 28.01 6.65
CA GLY A 261 5.40 27.99 7.03
C GLY A 261 5.07 26.83 7.99
N THR A 262 3.96 26.14 7.75
CA THR A 262 3.52 25.00 8.55
C THR A 262 4.54 23.85 8.57
N MET A 263 5.29 23.67 7.47
CA MET A 263 6.37 22.70 7.43
C MET A 263 7.51 23.07 8.37
N GLY A 264 7.78 24.35 8.58
CA GLY A 264 8.78 24.81 9.56
C GLY A 264 8.44 24.41 10.99
N THR A 265 7.19 24.52 11.40
CA THR A 265 6.71 24.03 12.70
C THR A 265 6.90 22.51 12.82
N ARG A 266 6.58 21.77 11.76
CA ARG A 266 6.77 20.31 11.71
C ARG A 266 8.25 19.92 11.80
N LEU A 267 9.13 20.62 11.08
CA LEU A 267 10.59 20.42 11.16
C LEU A 267 11.11 20.64 12.57
N TYR A 268 10.64 21.70 13.27
CA TYR A 268 11.02 22.00 14.64
C TYR A 268 10.75 20.83 15.59
N HIS A 269 9.50 20.31 15.57
CA HIS A 269 9.11 19.23 16.46
C HIS A 269 9.77 17.90 16.09
N LEU A 270 9.70 17.48 14.82
CA LEU A 270 10.26 16.19 14.40
C LEU A 270 11.78 16.13 14.51
N SER A 271 12.50 17.26 14.30
CA SER A 271 13.96 17.30 14.53
C SER A 271 14.35 17.00 15.98
N ARG A 272 13.44 17.22 16.92
CA ARG A 272 13.62 16.97 18.37
C ARG A 272 12.96 15.66 18.84
N GLY A 273 12.48 14.82 17.92
CA GLY A 273 11.80 13.57 18.24
C GLY A 273 10.40 13.78 18.82
N GLN A 274 9.82 14.97 18.70
CA GLN A 274 8.49 15.31 19.20
C GLN A 274 7.44 15.01 18.12
N ASP A 275 6.65 13.96 18.32
CA ASP A 275 5.55 13.57 17.44
C ASP A 275 4.37 13.08 18.28
N GLU A 276 3.43 13.97 18.51
CA GLU A 276 2.26 13.74 19.38
C GLU A 276 1.07 13.07 18.65
N ARG A 277 1.28 12.65 17.38
CA ARG A 277 0.22 12.01 16.61
C ARG A 277 -0.07 10.62 17.18
N GLU A 278 -1.30 10.41 17.58
CA GLU A 278 -1.80 9.11 18.01
C GLU A 278 -2.00 8.15 16.82
N VAL A 279 -2.09 6.86 17.11
CA VAL A 279 -2.46 5.82 16.14
C VAL A 279 -3.96 5.90 15.90
N GLN A 280 -4.35 6.16 14.65
CA GLN A 280 -5.74 6.31 14.22
C GLN A 280 -6.14 5.18 13.29
N PRO A 281 -6.86 4.15 13.78
CA PRO A 281 -7.26 3.00 12.97
C PRO A 281 -8.13 3.37 11.77
N ASP A 282 -9.06 4.28 11.97
CA ASP A 282 -10.03 4.70 10.98
C ASP A 282 -9.67 6.08 10.42
N GLN A 283 -9.19 6.09 9.19
CA GLN A 283 -8.95 7.34 8.46
C GLN A 283 -9.87 7.40 7.23
N ASP A 284 -10.70 8.42 7.19
CA ASP A 284 -11.53 8.70 6.04
C ASP A 284 -10.68 8.97 4.79
N SER A 285 -11.10 8.38 3.70
CA SER A 285 -10.48 8.66 2.40
C SER A 285 -10.76 10.11 2.01
N LYS A 286 -9.74 10.86 1.61
CA LYS A 286 -9.88 12.26 1.17
C LYS A 286 -10.27 12.40 -0.30
N SER A 287 -10.01 11.37 -1.11
CA SER A 287 -10.30 11.39 -2.56
C SER A 287 -10.42 9.99 -3.14
N VAL A 288 -11.15 9.86 -4.24
CA VAL A 288 -11.21 8.67 -5.08
C VAL A 288 -10.82 9.03 -6.49
N SER A 289 -9.79 8.41 -7.03
CA SER A 289 -9.30 8.73 -8.37
C SER A 289 -8.85 7.49 -9.15
N ALA A 290 -8.79 7.63 -10.47
CA ALA A 290 -8.16 6.68 -11.38
C ALA A 290 -7.34 7.46 -12.41
N GLU A 291 -6.14 6.96 -12.72
CA GLU A 291 -5.27 7.56 -13.74
C GLU A 291 -4.58 6.50 -14.57
N THR A 292 -4.16 6.86 -15.78
CA THR A 292 -3.37 5.99 -16.66
C THR A 292 -2.27 6.78 -17.35
N THR A 293 -1.10 6.14 -17.50
CA THR A 293 0.01 6.64 -18.31
C THR A 293 -0.07 5.97 -19.67
N PHE A 294 0.02 6.73 -20.74
CA PHE A 294 -0.06 6.23 -22.12
C PHE A 294 1.29 5.69 -22.60
N ASP A 295 1.27 4.68 -23.44
CA ASP A 295 2.49 4.16 -24.09
C ASP A 295 3.06 5.14 -25.13
N VAL A 296 2.19 5.97 -25.72
CA VAL A 296 2.52 7.07 -26.65
C VAL A 296 1.74 8.32 -26.16
N ASP A 297 2.36 9.48 -26.25
CA ASP A 297 1.71 10.73 -25.85
C ASP A 297 0.53 11.05 -26.78
N LEU A 298 -0.61 11.47 -26.21
CA LEU A 298 -1.86 11.75 -26.91
C LEU A 298 -2.19 13.24 -26.85
N ALA A 299 -2.70 13.78 -27.95
CA ALA A 299 -3.15 15.17 -28.05
C ALA A 299 -4.59 15.30 -28.57
N ALA A 300 -5.07 14.33 -29.35
CA ALA A 300 -6.38 14.40 -29.96
C ALA A 300 -7.50 14.07 -28.96
N SER A 301 -8.61 14.81 -29.05
CA SER A 301 -9.80 14.54 -28.23
C SER A 301 -10.38 13.15 -28.49
N THR A 302 -10.32 12.69 -29.74
CA THR A 302 -10.76 11.34 -30.17
C THR A 302 -10.09 10.23 -29.37
N ASP A 303 -8.86 10.44 -28.91
CA ASP A 303 -8.10 9.46 -28.15
C ASP A 303 -8.26 9.64 -26.63
N LEU A 304 -8.31 10.89 -26.15
CA LEU A 304 -8.38 11.21 -24.72
C LEU A 304 -9.78 11.01 -24.12
N VAL A 305 -10.86 11.32 -24.88
CA VAL A 305 -12.24 11.23 -24.39
C VAL A 305 -12.67 9.78 -24.04
N PRO A 306 -12.38 8.74 -24.84
CA PRO A 306 -12.67 7.36 -24.45
C PRO A 306 -11.93 6.93 -23.18
N VAL A 307 -10.68 7.38 -23.01
CA VAL A 307 -9.91 7.10 -21.79
C VAL A 307 -10.54 7.77 -20.57
N LEU A 308 -10.93 9.05 -20.71
CA LEU A 308 -11.61 9.78 -19.65
C LEU A 308 -12.91 9.08 -19.23
N ARG A 309 -13.70 8.57 -20.18
CA ARG A 309 -14.92 7.79 -19.93
C ARG A 309 -14.61 6.53 -19.11
N ALA A 310 -13.67 5.73 -19.55
CA ALA A 310 -13.29 4.50 -18.84
C ALA A 310 -12.76 4.76 -17.42
N LEU A 311 -12.02 5.84 -17.21
CA LEU A 311 -11.54 6.23 -15.90
C LEU A 311 -12.67 6.73 -15.00
N SER A 312 -13.66 7.47 -15.54
CA SER A 312 -14.85 7.93 -14.81
C SER A 312 -15.71 6.76 -14.33
N GLU A 313 -15.87 5.73 -15.16
CA GLU A 313 -16.55 4.48 -14.79
C GLU A 313 -15.83 3.75 -13.65
N LYS A 314 -14.49 3.68 -13.69
CA LYS A 314 -13.69 3.10 -12.60
C LYS A 314 -13.83 3.88 -11.29
N VAL A 315 -13.86 5.22 -11.34
CA VAL A 315 -14.07 6.07 -10.16
C VAL A 315 -15.47 5.84 -9.59
N SER A 316 -16.50 5.84 -10.44
CA SER A 316 -17.90 5.57 -10.05
C SER A 316 -18.05 4.21 -9.37
N ALA A 317 -17.47 3.16 -9.96
CA ALA A 317 -17.51 1.81 -9.38
C ALA A 317 -16.87 1.75 -7.98
N ARG A 318 -15.75 2.48 -7.78
CA ARG A 318 -15.09 2.57 -6.47
C ARG A 318 -15.92 3.33 -5.44
N LEU A 319 -16.55 4.44 -5.84
CA LEU A 319 -17.44 5.22 -4.98
C LEU A 319 -18.64 4.39 -4.53
N LYS A 320 -19.32 3.72 -5.48
CA LYS A 320 -20.46 2.84 -5.20
C LYS A 320 -20.09 1.70 -4.26
N LYS A 321 -18.94 1.05 -4.49
CA LYS A 321 -18.44 -0.03 -3.63
C LYS A 321 -18.17 0.43 -2.20
N ALA A 322 -17.75 1.69 -2.03
CA ALA A 322 -17.42 2.24 -0.73
C ALA A 322 -18.60 2.97 -0.05
N GLY A 323 -19.79 3.04 -0.68
CA GLY A 323 -20.95 3.74 -0.14
C GLY A 323 -20.74 5.24 0.02
N ILE A 324 -19.93 5.88 -0.85
CA ILE A 324 -19.58 7.30 -0.73
C ILE A 324 -19.77 8.03 -2.05
N ALA A 325 -19.86 9.34 -1.98
CA ALA A 325 -19.94 10.25 -3.11
C ALA A 325 -18.95 11.42 -2.95
N GLY A 326 -18.65 12.12 -4.04
CA GLY A 326 -17.74 13.26 -3.99
C GLY A 326 -18.32 14.49 -4.65
N ARG A 327 -18.03 15.68 -4.11
CA ARG A 327 -18.59 16.95 -4.57
C ARG A 327 -17.70 17.68 -5.58
N THR A 328 -16.39 17.47 -5.52
CA THR A 328 -15.46 18.16 -6.42
C THR A 328 -14.80 17.17 -7.36
N VAL A 329 -15.05 17.34 -8.67
CA VAL A 329 -14.39 16.57 -9.73
C VAL A 329 -13.03 17.19 -10.03
N VAL A 330 -11.98 16.36 -10.10
CA VAL A 330 -10.60 16.76 -10.33
C VAL A 330 -10.04 16.04 -11.54
N LEU A 331 -9.66 16.80 -12.57
CA LEU A 331 -8.92 16.32 -13.74
C LEU A 331 -7.42 16.54 -13.51
N LYS A 332 -6.62 15.52 -13.76
CA LYS A 332 -5.16 15.56 -13.70
C LYS A 332 -4.59 15.19 -15.06
N LEU A 333 -3.76 16.05 -15.61
CA LEU A 333 -3.03 15.83 -16.84
C LEU A 333 -1.53 15.93 -16.58
N ARG A 334 -0.73 15.12 -17.26
CA ARG A 334 0.72 15.28 -17.28
C ARG A 334 1.15 15.42 -18.72
N THR A 335 1.87 16.49 -19.03
CA THR A 335 2.41 16.74 -20.36
C THR A 335 3.62 15.86 -20.68
N GLN A 336 4.03 15.81 -21.93
CA GLN A 336 5.22 15.05 -22.37
C GLN A 336 6.51 15.48 -21.65
N ASP A 337 6.62 16.77 -21.28
CA ASP A 337 7.71 17.37 -20.52
C ASP A 337 7.54 17.23 -18.98
N PHE A 338 6.64 16.33 -18.54
CA PHE A 338 6.36 15.97 -17.15
C PHE A 338 5.71 17.04 -16.28
N LYS A 339 5.30 18.19 -16.85
CA LYS A 339 4.52 19.17 -16.09
C LYS A 339 3.13 18.63 -15.77
N ILE A 340 2.67 18.88 -14.55
CA ILE A 340 1.34 18.46 -14.10
C ILE A 340 0.40 19.66 -14.21
N ARG A 341 -0.73 19.46 -14.90
CA ARG A 341 -1.87 20.38 -14.92
C ARG A 341 -3.02 19.74 -14.14
N THR A 342 -3.54 20.42 -13.14
CA THR A 342 -4.71 19.98 -12.39
C THR A 342 -5.82 21.01 -12.55
N ARG A 343 -7.04 20.54 -12.87
CA ARG A 343 -8.24 21.36 -12.95
C ARG A 343 -9.33 20.73 -12.11
N ASN A 344 -10.14 21.54 -11.48
CA ASN A 344 -11.24 21.05 -10.68
C ASN A 344 -12.52 21.83 -10.93
N ARG A 345 -13.65 21.21 -10.60
CA ARG A 345 -14.96 21.84 -10.59
C ARG A 345 -15.80 21.25 -9.46
N GLN A 346 -16.27 22.12 -8.60
CA GLN A 346 -17.22 21.76 -7.57
C GLN A 346 -18.62 21.67 -8.18
N LEU A 347 -19.35 20.61 -7.81
CA LEU A 347 -20.74 20.36 -8.19
C LEU A 347 -21.69 20.94 -7.13
N GLY A 348 -22.93 21.16 -7.52
CA GLY A 348 -24.00 21.53 -6.56
C GLY A 348 -24.19 20.45 -5.50
N ASP A 349 -24.26 19.18 -5.93
CA ASP A 349 -24.46 18.01 -5.07
C ASP A 349 -23.36 17.00 -5.26
N PRO A 350 -23.05 16.19 -4.20
CA PRO A 350 -22.15 15.06 -4.33
C PRO A 350 -22.63 14.07 -5.39
N THR A 351 -21.71 13.42 -6.09
CA THR A 351 -22.05 12.44 -7.11
C THR A 351 -21.21 11.17 -6.98
N ARG A 352 -21.82 10.03 -7.34
CA ARG A 352 -21.14 8.76 -7.59
C ARG A 352 -21.42 8.24 -9.01
N LEU A 353 -22.14 9.02 -9.84
CA LEU A 353 -22.51 8.64 -11.21
C LEU A 353 -21.35 8.88 -12.17
N ALA A 354 -21.03 7.84 -12.95
CA ALA A 354 -19.96 7.87 -13.94
C ALA A 354 -20.19 8.99 -14.97
N ASP A 355 -21.45 9.19 -15.39
CA ASP A 355 -21.78 10.19 -16.40
C ASP A 355 -21.55 11.62 -15.90
N ARG A 356 -22.00 11.96 -14.68
CA ARG A 356 -21.75 13.30 -14.09
C ARG A 356 -20.25 13.58 -13.92
N ILE A 357 -19.48 12.58 -13.47
CA ILE A 357 -18.03 12.67 -13.36
C ILE A 357 -17.40 12.89 -14.73
N PHE A 358 -17.83 12.12 -15.73
CA PHE A 358 -17.32 12.19 -17.10
C PHE A 358 -17.65 13.54 -17.75
N GLN A 359 -18.90 13.99 -17.73
CA GLN A 359 -19.30 15.27 -18.36
C GLN A 359 -18.56 16.46 -17.74
N THR A 360 -18.41 16.45 -16.41
CA THR A 360 -17.63 17.47 -15.72
C THR A 360 -16.15 17.40 -16.11
N GLY A 361 -15.59 16.20 -16.15
CA GLY A 361 -14.21 15.96 -16.58
C GLY A 361 -13.96 16.34 -18.03
N LEU A 362 -14.92 16.07 -18.93
CA LEU A 362 -14.86 16.45 -20.34
C LEU A 362 -14.79 17.96 -20.51
N HIS A 363 -15.68 18.71 -19.83
CA HIS A 363 -15.63 20.17 -19.86
C HIS A 363 -14.30 20.75 -19.33
N LEU A 364 -13.68 20.10 -18.33
CA LEU A 364 -12.35 20.49 -17.86
C LEU A 364 -11.26 20.15 -18.88
N LEU A 365 -11.38 19.00 -19.55
CA LEU A 365 -10.43 18.55 -20.56
C LEU A 365 -10.45 19.42 -21.81
N GLU A 366 -11.63 19.81 -22.30
CA GLU A 366 -11.80 20.68 -23.48
C GLU A 366 -11.00 21.98 -23.36
N ARG A 367 -10.90 22.55 -22.17
CA ARG A 367 -10.11 23.77 -21.91
C ARG A 367 -8.60 23.57 -21.96
N GLU A 368 -8.15 22.35 -21.93
CA GLU A 368 -6.73 21.97 -22.00
C GLU A 368 -6.35 21.42 -23.38
N MET A 369 -7.29 21.39 -24.34
CA MET A 369 -7.08 20.92 -25.71
C MET A 369 -6.44 22.03 -26.59
N ASP A 370 -5.23 22.43 -26.23
CA ASP A 370 -4.44 23.48 -26.89
C ASP A 370 -3.34 22.91 -27.82
N GLY A 371 -3.44 21.64 -28.21
CA GLY A 371 -2.42 20.95 -28.98
C GLY A 371 -1.28 20.34 -28.15
N THR A 372 -1.32 20.50 -26.82
CA THR A 372 -0.35 19.89 -25.92
C THR A 372 -0.46 18.35 -25.94
N TYR A 373 0.69 17.68 -26.04
CA TYR A 373 0.76 16.23 -25.89
C TYR A 373 0.77 15.82 -24.42
N TYR A 374 -0.15 14.93 -24.08
CA TYR A 374 -0.30 14.41 -22.72
C TYR A 374 0.21 12.98 -22.60
N ARG A 375 1.02 12.77 -21.57
CA ARG A 375 1.58 11.47 -21.18
C ARG A 375 0.66 10.68 -20.25
N LEU A 376 -0.15 11.38 -19.45
CA LEU A 376 -1.03 10.80 -18.44
C LEU A 376 -2.32 11.59 -18.36
N LEU A 377 -3.41 10.87 -18.18
CA LEU A 377 -4.72 11.40 -17.84
C LEU A 377 -5.26 10.70 -16.60
N GLY A 378 -5.80 11.47 -15.67
CA GLY A 378 -6.45 10.99 -14.47
C GLY A 378 -7.70 11.81 -14.16
N ILE A 379 -8.69 11.16 -13.56
CA ILE A 379 -9.88 11.82 -13.02
C ILE A 379 -10.18 11.27 -11.63
N GLY A 380 -10.74 12.12 -10.78
CA GLY A 380 -11.12 11.74 -9.44
C GLY A 380 -12.14 12.68 -8.85
N VAL A 381 -12.56 12.37 -7.64
CA VAL A 381 -13.44 13.22 -6.83
C VAL A 381 -12.87 13.43 -5.44
N THR A 382 -13.09 14.61 -4.90
CA THR A 382 -12.76 15.00 -3.52
C THR A 382 -14.01 15.52 -2.82
N ASP A 383 -13.86 16.01 -1.59
CA ASP A 383 -14.98 16.44 -0.74
C ASP A 383 -15.99 15.30 -0.62
N LEU A 384 -15.47 14.17 -0.10
CA LEU A 384 -16.21 12.94 0.03
C LEU A 384 -17.20 13.01 1.20
N SER A 385 -18.36 12.41 1.02
CA SER A 385 -19.41 12.23 2.02
C SER A 385 -20.10 10.88 1.81
N ASP A 386 -20.92 10.46 2.75
CA ASP A 386 -21.82 9.33 2.57
C ASP A 386 -22.74 9.54 1.35
N ASP A 387 -23.16 8.48 0.74
CA ASP A 387 -23.87 8.50 -0.55
C ASP A 387 -25.40 8.73 -0.43
N ASP A 388 -25.94 8.84 0.79
CA ASP A 388 -27.37 9.05 1.08
C ASP A 388 -27.95 10.36 0.52
N ARG A 389 -27.09 11.36 0.30
CA ARG A 389 -27.45 12.65 -0.31
C ARG A 389 -26.87 12.83 -1.72
N ALA A 390 -26.34 11.77 -2.31
CA ALA A 390 -25.72 11.83 -3.62
C ALA A 390 -26.78 11.77 -4.72
N ASP A 391 -26.54 12.56 -5.79
CA ASP A 391 -27.31 12.51 -7.02
C ASP A 391 -28.83 12.65 -6.77
N PRO A 392 -29.32 13.71 -6.08
CA PRO A 392 -30.74 13.90 -5.87
C PRO A 392 -31.45 13.93 -7.21
N PRO A 393 -32.69 13.40 -7.31
CA PRO A 393 -33.45 13.40 -8.55
C PRO A 393 -33.65 14.88 -8.99
N ASP A 394 -33.24 15.18 -10.22
CA ASP A 394 -33.41 16.51 -10.77
C ASP A 394 -34.93 16.75 -11.00
N LEU A 395 -35.48 17.85 -10.48
CA LEU A 395 -36.87 18.22 -10.62
C LEU A 395 -37.32 18.26 -12.09
N VAL A 396 -36.39 18.52 -13.01
CA VAL A 396 -36.61 18.48 -14.46
C VAL A 396 -36.79 17.06 -14.97
N ASP A 397 -36.08 16.09 -14.42
CA ASP A 397 -36.23 14.65 -14.75
C ASP A 397 -37.52 14.06 -14.16
N GLU A 398 -37.99 14.54 -13.00
CA GLU A 398 -39.29 14.15 -12.45
C GLU A 398 -40.44 14.66 -13.33
N GLN A 399 -40.35 15.88 -13.86
CA GLN A 399 -41.31 16.40 -14.79
C GLN A 399 -41.30 15.67 -16.16
N ALA A 400 -40.14 15.25 -16.63
CA ALA A 400 -39.98 14.42 -17.83
C ALA A 400 -40.57 12.99 -17.65
N ARG A 401 -40.40 12.41 -16.47
CA ARG A 401 -40.99 11.11 -16.10
C ARG A 401 -42.51 11.22 -15.90
N ALA A 402 -42.96 12.30 -15.25
CA ALA A 402 -44.39 12.57 -15.06
C ALA A 402 -45.11 12.88 -16.38
N SER A 403 -44.42 13.40 -17.39
CA SER A 403 -44.95 13.68 -18.73
C SER A 403 -44.88 12.49 -19.69
N GLY A 404 -44.51 11.28 -19.21
CA GLY A 404 -44.49 10.05 -20.02
C GLY A 404 -43.41 9.99 -21.11
N ARG A 405 -42.44 10.94 -21.11
CA ARG A 405 -41.29 10.87 -21.99
C ARG A 405 -40.15 10.13 -21.28
N SER A 406 -40.12 8.82 -21.46
CA SER A 406 -38.99 8.00 -21.04
C SER A 406 -37.69 8.48 -21.69
N PRO A 407 -36.59 8.74 -20.93
CA PRO A 407 -35.29 8.94 -21.53
C PRO A 407 -34.96 7.71 -22.36
N ARG A 408 -34.65 7.87 -23.62
CA ARG A 408 -34.22 6.78 -24.50
C ARG A 408 -32.89 6.25 -23.93
N GLU A 409 -32.96 5.12 -23.23
CA GLU A 409 -31.79 4.27 -23.02
C GLU A 409 -31.23 3.92 -24.41
N PRO A 410 -29.90 4.07 -24.64
CA PRO A 410 -29.29 3.50 -25.84
C PRO A 410 -29.38 1.97 -25.72
N SER A 411 -30.40 1.39 -26.35
CA SER A 411 -30.55 -0.06 -26.44
C SER A 411 -29.41 -0.60 -27.28
N ILE A 412 -28.47 -1.27 -26.63
CA ILE A 412 -27.53 -2.18 -27.31
C ILE A 412 -28.38 -3.34 -27.83
N ARG A 413 -28.84 -3.24 -29.06
CA ARG A 413 -29.44 -4.36 -29.77
C ARG A 413 -28.38 -5.42 -30.02
N CYS A 414 -28.37 -6.45 -29.21
CA CYS A 414 -27.77 -7.72 -29.61
C CYS A 414 -28.62 -8.27 -30.80
N ALA A 415 -28.04 -8.17 -32.01
CA ALA A 415 -28.64 -8.80 -33.19
C ALA A 415 -28.56 -10.32 -33.04
N ARG A 416 -29.64 -10.95 -32.60
CA ARG A 416 -29.86 -12.37 -32.80
C ARG A 416 -30.28 -12.59 -34.26
N ASN A 417 -29.37 -13.14 -35.07
CA ASN A 417 -29.70 -13.69 -36.37
C ASN A 417 -30.56 -14.94 -36.19
N SER A 418 -31.85 -14.82 -36.49
CA SER A 418 -32.74 -15.94 -36.77
C SER A 418 -32.65 -16.27 -38.26
N GLY A 419 -32.39 -17.52 -38.55
CA GLY A 419 -32.10 -18.04 -39.88
C GLY A 419 -33.27 -18.04 -40.89
N ALA A 420 -32.90 -18.00 -42.14
CA ALA A 420 -33.66 -18.62 -43.21
C ALA A 420 -32.69 -19.22 -44.26
N ARG A 421 -33.02 -20.47 -44.61
CA ARG A 421 -32.35 -21.35 -45.58
C ARG A 421 -32.41 -20.77 -47.02
N ARG A 422 -31.39 -20.96 -47.84
CA ARG A 422 -31.43 -21.80 -49.03
C ARG A 422 -30.22 -21.60 -49.95
N SER A 423 -29.76 -22.78 -50.44
CA SER A 423 -29.12 -23.15 -51.72
C SER A 423 -27.64 -22.93 -51.96
N ARG A 424 -26.95 -24.07 -52.06
CA ARG A 424 -25.69 -24.32 -52.74
C ARG A 424 -25.86 -24.20 -54.27
N PRO A 425 -24.81 -24.13 -55.19
CA PRO A 425 -23.66 -25.02 -55.13
C PRO A 425 -22.30 -24.47 -55.61
N ALA A 426 -21.28 -25.31 -55.38
CA ALA A 426 -20.08 -25.66 -56.18
C ALA A 426 -18.83 -24.82 -56.17
N THR A 427 -17.81 -25.39 -55.55
CA THR A 427 -16.46 -25.77 -56.02
C THR A 427 -15.53 -24.68 -56.62
N LEU A 428 -14.42 -24.42 -55.93
CA LEU A 428 -13.08 -24.57 -56.51
C LEU A 428 -11.97 -24.47 -55.43
N LEU A 429 -11.05 -25.43 -55.50
CA LEU A 429 -9.83 -25.58 -54.70
C LEU A 429 -8.84 -24.44 -54.95
N ALA A 430 -8.17 -23.95 -53.87
CA ALA A 430 -6.76 -23.59 -53.95
C ALA A 430 -6.09 -23.64 -52.55
N LYS A 431 -4.88 -24.15 -52.57
CA LYS A 431 -4.00 -24.54 -51.47
C LYS A 431 -3.43 -23.36 -50.65
N ALA A 432 -3.22 -23.66 -49.36
CA ALA A 432 -2.08 -23.38 -48.49
C ALA A 432 -1.66 -21.93 -48.18
N ALA A 433 -1.74 -21.57 -46.91
CA ALA A 433 -0.65 -21.15 -46.03
C ALA A 433 -1.22 -20.76 -44.66
N ALA A 434 -0.69 -21.30 -43.59
CA ALA A 434 -1.07 -20.99 -42.23
C ALA A 434 -0.55 -19.59 -41.85
N PRO A 435 -1.36 -18.77 -41.18
CA PRO A 435 -0.83 -17.61 -40.48
C PRO A 435 -0.68 -17.89 -39.00
N THR A 436 0.50 -17.58 -38.52
CA THR A 436 0.90 -17.44 -37.14
C THR A 436 -0.10 -16.59 -36.32
N ARG A 437 -0.47 -17.09 -35.12
CA ARG A 437 -1.30 -16.40 -34.16
C ARG A 437 -0.61 -15.12 -33.66
N PRO A 438 -1.27 -13.96 -33.62
CA PRO A 438 -0.79 -12.84 -32.83
C PRO A 438 -1.22 -13.02 -31.36
N SER A 439 -0.25 -12.98 -30.48
CA SER A 439 -0.39 -12.94 -29.02
C SER A 439 -1.14 -11.67 -28.60
N ARG A 440 -2.32 -11.85 -28.05
CA ARG A 440 -3.13 -10.79 -27.44
C ARG A 440 -2.65 -10.54 -26.02
N TRP A 441 -1.75 -9.60 -25.84
CA TRP A 441 -1.39 -9.06 -24.53
C TRP A 441 -1.90 -7.63 -24.46
N MET A 442 -3.04 -7.44 -23.81
CA MET A 442 -3.49 -6.10 -23.39
C MET A 442 -2.88 -5.76 -22.04
N SER A 443 -2.12 -4.69 -22.03
CA SER A 443 -1.40 -4.10 -20.91
C SER A 443 -2.34 -3.47 -19.88
N GLU A 444 -2.37 -4.00 -18.66
CA GLU A 444 -2.95 -3.34 -17.48
C GLU A 444 -1.88 -2.80 -16.53
N GLY A 445 -0.93 -2.06 -17.03
CA GLY A 445 0.26 -1.65 -16.26
C GLY A 445 0.38 -0.16 -15.97
N GLY A 446 -0.56 0.47 -15.28
CA GLY A 446 -0.43 1.90 -14.97
C GLY A 446 -1.13 2.44 -13.73
N GLN A 447 -1.56 1.60 -12.77
CA GLN A 447 -2.54 2.03 -11.76
C GLN A 447 -2.09 1.98 -10.28
N LEU A 448 -0.81 1.97 -9.98
CA LEU A 448 -0.30 1.40 -8.71
C LEU A 448 -0.22 2.33 -7.50
N ILE A 449 -0.29 3.64 -7.62
CA ILE A 449 0.01 4.53 -6.45
C ILE A 449 -1.24 5.03 -5.71
N SER A 450 -2.41 5.06 -6.34
CA SER A 450 -3.65 5.56 -5.72
C SER A 450 -4.53 4.48 -5.07
N LEU A 451 -4.22 3.19 -5.27
CA LEU A 451 -5.04 2.06 -4.78
C LEU A 451 -4.75 1.65 -3.33
N CYS A 452 -3.60 2.03 -2.80
CA CYS A 452 -3.14 1.53 -1.49
C CYS A 452 -3.98 1.99 -0.30
N SER A 453 -4.64 3.14 -0.37
CA SER A 453 -5.35 3.70 0.79
C SER A 453 -6.75 3.13 1.04
N ARG A 454 -7.29 2.26 0.16
CA ARG A 454 -8.69 1.88 0.20
C ARG A 454 -9.05 0.40 0.36
N ALA A 455 -8.13 -0.50 0.16
CA ALA A 455 -8.39 -1.93 0.37
C ALA A 455 -8.61 -2.30 1.86
N ILE A 456 -8.65 -1.31 2.71
CA ILE A 456 -8.48 -1.43 4.16
C ILE A 456 -9.81 -1.35 4.92
N ALA A 457 -10.85 -0.79 4.35
CA ALA A 457 -12.09 -0.47 5.05
C ALA A 457 -13.18 -1.58 5.06
N ASP A 458 -13.03 -2.66 4.29
CA ASP A 458 -14.07 -3.69 4.25
C ASP A 458 -13.88 -4.75 5.35
N GLY A 459 -14.31 -4.40 6.58
CA GLY A 459 -14.63 -5.35 7.64
C GLY A 459 -15.89 -6.15 7.27
N CYS A 460 -15.76 -7.23 6.51
CA CYS A 460 -16.82 -8.23 6.42
C CYS A 460 -16.90 -9.00 7.72
N VAL A 461 -17.91 -8.70 8.53
CA VAL A 461 -18.38 -9.53 9.63
C VAL A 461 -18.88 -10.84 9.01
N LEU A 462 -18.18 -11.93 9.27
CA LEU A 462 -18.64 -13.28 8.92
C LEU A 462 -19.77 -13.69 9.86
N ASP A 463 -20.88 -14.11 9.29
CA ASP A 463 -22.06 -14.64 9.94
C ASP A 463 -21.76 -15.78 10.95
N PRO A 464 -22.48 -15.85 12.08
CA PRO A 464 -22.22 -16.79 13.17
C PRO A 464 -22.29 -18.29 12.91
N PRO A 465 -22.89 -18.84 11.84
CA PRO A 465 -23.00 -20.28 11.70
C PRO A 465 -21.70 -21.00 11.27
N LEU A 466 -20.66 -20.32 10.82
CA LEU A 466 -19.42 -20.99 10.38
C LEU A 466 -18.41 -21.26 11.49
N ARG A 467 -18.64 -20.83 12.72
CA ARG A 467 -17.77 -21.13 13.89
C ARG A 467 -17.93 -22.54 14.48
N LEU A 468 -19.00 -23.26 14.14
CA LEU A 468 -19.24 -24.59 14.69
C LEU A 468 -18.66 -25.74 13.84
N ALA A 469 -18.34 -25.53 12.59
CA ALA A 469 -17.83 -26.59 11.70
C ALA A 469 -16.34 -26.89 11.82
N LEU A 470 -15.57 -26.03 12.48
CA LEU A 470 -14.10 -26.17 12.65
C LEU A 470 -13.67 -26.82 13.97
N ARG A 471 -14.63 -27.12 14.90
CA ARG A 471 -14.33 -27.81 16.18
C ARG A 471 -14.53 -29.33 16.17
N ALA A 472 -14.98 -29.93 15.07
CA ALA A 472 -15.36 -31.35 15.03
C ALA A 472 -14.40 -32.30 14.31
N ARG A 473 -13.14 -31.91 14.07
CA ARG A 473 -12.14 -32.80 13.42
C ARG A 473 -10.83 -32.96 14.17
N HIS A 474 -10.88 -33.10 15.49
CA HIS A 474 -9.76 -33.62 16.27
C HIS A 474 -10.29 -34.43 17.43
N LEU A 475 -10.63 -35.69 17.15
CA LEU A 475 -10.63 -36.76 18.11
C LEU A 475 -10.12 -38.01 17.39
N SER A 476 -9.01 -38.50 17.93
CA SER A 476 -8.27 -39.71 17.57
C SER A 476 -9.08 -40.99 17.68
N PRO A 477 -8.56 -42.08 17.18
CA PRO A 477 -8.61 -43.30 17.97
C PRO A 477 -7.23 -43.87 18.29
N THR A 478 -7.22 -44.35 19.51
CA THR A 478 -6.24 -45.10 20.26
C THR A 478 -5.84 -46.47 19.66
N PHE A 479 -4.61 -46.83 19.87
CA PHE A 479 -4.04 -48.11 20.33
C PHE A 479 -4.56 -49.44 19.79
N VAL A 480 -3.63 -50.24 19.27
CA VAL A 480 -3.33 -51.60 19.73
C VAL A 480 -1.87 -51.93 19.34
N GLY A 481 -1.13 -52.41 20.35
CA GLY A 481 0.26 -52.84 20.21
C GLY A 481 0.41 -54.28 19.76
N ALA A 482 1.62 -54.63 19.38
CA ALA A 482 2.20 -55.96 19.59
C ALA A 482 3.75 -55.93 19.50
N ARG A 483 4.34 -56.64 20.40
CA ARG A 483 5.74 -56.90 20.66
C ARG A 483 6.42 -57.77 19.60
N LYS A 484 7.76 -57.76 19.74
CA LYS A 484 8.83 -58.73 19.39
C LYS A 484 9.58 -58.33 18.13
N GLY A 485 10.88 -58.29 18.09
CA GLY A 485 11.97 -58.86 18.83
C GLY A 485 13.06 -59.18 17.83
N ALA A 486 14.20 -58.71 18.08
CA ALA A 486 15.57 -59.15 17.85
C ALA A 486 16.51 -57.97 17.84
#